data_2a310d53fca98bcbcec10c3a42555005
#
_entry.id   2a310d53fca98bcbcec10c3a42555005
#
_cell.length_a   1.000
_cell.length_b   1.000
_cell.length_c   1.000
_cell.angle_alpha   90.00
_cell.angle_beta   90.00
_cell.angle_gamma   90.00
#
_symmetry.space_group_name_H-M   'P 1'
#
loop_
_entity.id
_entity.type
_entity.pdbx_description
1 polymer ?
#
loop_
_entity_poly.entity_id
_entity_poly.type
_entity_poly.pdbx_seq_one_letter_code
_entity_poly.pdbx_strand_id
1 'polypeptide(L)'
;GLDILVTNAGKQVRQPGIEDITDAQFDETMKTNVYALFWLTKAALPLMPPGAAIINVTSNQGFSPAPYLLDYATTKFAIRGFTEAIAQGAIEKGIRVNGVAPGPFWTPLQPSGGQTQEKVQEFGKATPMGRPGQPAELAPTFVFLASQESSYISGEIIGVTGGKPIS
;
A
#
# COMPACT_ATOMS: atom_id res chain seq x y z
N GLY A 1 -11.40 -3.19 -22.39
CA GLY A 1 -10.89 -3.94 -21.24
C GLY A 1 -9.96 -3.13 -20.38
N LEU A 2 -9.59 -3.68 -19.25
CA LEU A 2 -8.65 -3.09 -18.31
C LEU A 2 -7.59 -4.15 -17.98
N ASP A 3 -6.35 -3.93 -18.41
CA ASP A 3 -5.29 -4.92 -18.26
C ASP A 3 -4.56 -4.81 -16.92
N ILE A 4 -4.44 -3.58 -16.38
CA ILE A 4 -3.71 -3.33 -15.13
C ILE A 4 -4.53 -2.37 -14.26
N LEU A 5 -4.76 -2.75 -13.00
CA LEU A 5 -5.31 -1.88 -11.97
C LEU A 5 -4.27 -1.67 -10.87
N VAL A 6 -3.91 -0.42 -10.59
CA VAL A 6 -3.05 -0.05 -9.45
C VAL A 6 -3.85 0.79 -8.46
N THR A 7 -4.06 0.28 -7.24
CA THR A 7 -4.73 1.02 -6.17
C THR A 7 -3.69 1.61 -5.24
N ASN A 8 -3.21 2.80 -5.58
CA ASN A 8 -2.12 3.49 -4.86
C ASN A 8 -2.59 4.64 -3.96
N ALA A 9 -3.72 5.27 -4.29
CA ALA A 9 -4.20 6.42 -3.53
C ALA A 9 -4.33 6.10 -2.03
N GLY A 10 -3.87 7.01 -1.19
CA GLY A 10 -3.89 6.80 0.25
C GLY A 10 -3.78 8.10 1.04
N LYS A 11 -4.34 8.07 2.24
CA LYS A 11 -4.31 9.16 3.22
C LYS A 11 -3.63 8.67 4.49
N GLN A 12 -2.89 9.55 5.13
CA GLN A 12 -2.23 9.33 6.41
C GLN A 12 -2.36 10.59 7.25
N VAL A 13 -2.72 10.44 8.51
CA VAL A 13 -2.69 11.54 9.49
C VAL A 13 -2.04 11.01 10.76
N ARG A 14 -1.03 11.71 11.26
CA ARG A 14 -0.36 11.37 12.51
C ARG A 14 -1.16 11.90 13.68
N GLN A 15 -1.38 11.06 14.72
CA GLN A 15 -1.97 11.43 16.00
C GLN A 15 -1.13 10.86 17.14
N PRO A 16 -1.04 11.54 18.29
CA PRO A 16 -0.28 11.05 19.45
C PRO A 16 -0.84 9.76 20.03
N GLY A 17 -2.16 9.63 20.15
CA GLY A 17 -2.86 8.51 20.72
C GLY A 17 -4.22 8.26 20.06
N ILE A 18 -4.89 7.16 20.45
CA ILE A 18 -6.22 6.81 19.94
C ILE A 18 -7.28 7.85 20.30
N GLU A 19 -7.15 8.48 21.45
CA GLU A 19 -8.05 9.51 21.96
C GLU A 19 -8.01 10.81 21.13
N ASP A 20 -6.96 11.02 20.35
CA ASP A 20 -6.81 12.18 19.46
C ASP A 20 -7.38 11.91 18.05
N ILE A 21 -7.71 10.65 17.75
CA ILE A 21 -8.31 10.26 16.46
C ILE A 21 -9.82 10.46 16.55
N THR A 22 -10.35 11.45 15.82
CA THR A 22 -11.80 11.64 15.75
C THR A 22 -12.46 10.55 14.90
N ASP A 23 -13.73 10.24 15.17
CA ASP A 23 -14.52 9.31 14.35
C ASP A 23 -14.53 9.73 12.86
N ALA A 24 -14.59 11.04 12.60
CA ALA A 24 -14.55 11.58 11.25
C ALA A 24 -13.20 11.33 10.55
N GLN A 25 -12.07 11.49 11.27
CA GLN A 25 -10.75 11.17 10.73
C GLN A 25 -10.63 9.68 10.40
N PHE A 26 -11.05 8.82 11.33
CA PHE A 26 -11.01 7.36 11.14
C PHE A 26 -11.85 6.95 9.94
N ASP A 27 -13.09 7.43 9.85
CA ASP A 27 -14.01 7.15 8.73
C ASP A 27 -13.43 7.61 7.39
N GLU A 28 -12.87 8.81 7.32
CA GLU A 28 -12.24 9.35 6.11
C GLU A 28 -11.01 8.53 5.68
N THR A 29 -10.17 8.11 6.64
CA THR A 29 -9.01 7.27 6.36
C THR A 29 -9.45 5.89 5.82
N MET A 30 -10.48 5.29 6.42
CA MET A 30 -11.06 4.03 5.94
C MET A 30 -11.69 4.17 4.55
N LYS A 31 -12.45 5.23 4.30
CA LYS A 31 -13.05 5.48 2.98
C LYS A 31 -12.01 5.65 1.89
N THR A 32 -10.97 6.44 2.17
CA THR A 32 -9.92 6.70 1.19
C THR A 32 -9.07 5.46 0.91
N ASN A 33 -8.64 4.75 1.95
CA ASN A 33 -7.64 3.70 1.80
C ASN A 33 -8.24 2.31 1.55
N VAL A 34 -9.44 2.01 2.11
CA VAL A 34 -10.04 0.67 2.07
C VAL A 34 -11.28 0.63 1.20
N TYR A 35 -12.23 1.53 1.40
CA TYR A 35 -13.48 1.48 0.63
C TYR A 35 -13.25 1.77 -0.85
N ALA A 36 -12.38 2.73 -1.17
CA ALA A 36 -12.02 3.01 -2.56
C ALA A 36 -11.36 1.81 -3.24
N LEU A 37 -10.44 1.12 -2.54
CA LEU A 37 -9.85 -0.14 -3.00
C LEU A 37 -10.93 -1.17 -3.36
N PHE A 38 -11.87 -1.40 -2.45
CA PHE A 38 -12.96 -2.36 -2.65
C PHE A 38 -13.85 -1.98 -3.84
N TRP A 39 -14.28 -0.71 -3.91
CA TRP A 39 -15.16 -0.25 -4.99
C TRP A 39 -14.48 -0.30 -6.36
N LEU A 40 -13.23 0.14 -6.46
CA LEU A 40 -12.47 0.10 -7.71
C LEU A 40 -12.24 -1.33 -8.17
N THR A 41 -11.83 -2.22 -7.27
CA THR A 41 -11.60 -3.63 -7.60
C THR A 41 -12.89 -4.32 -8.04
N LYS A 42 -14.00 -4.09 -7.32
CA LYS A 42 -15.31 -4.63 -7.67
C LYS A 42 -15.79 -4.17 -9.06
N ALA A 43 -15.56 -2.90 -9.39
CA ALA A 43 -15.94 -2.35 -10.69
C ALA A 43 -15.01 -2.81 -11.83
N ALA A 44 -13.71 -2.98 -11.54
CA ALA A 44 -12.70 -3.33 -12.52
C ALA A 44 -12.73 -4.81 -12.92
N LEU A 45 -12.89 -5.73 -11.96
CA LEU A 45 -12.81 -7.18 -12.18
C LEU A 45 -13.64 -7.70 -13.37
N PRO A 46 -14.89 -7.26 -13.60
CA PRO A 46 -15.67 -7.70 -14.76
C PRO A 46 -15.12 -7.23 -16.11
N LEU A 47 -14.22 -6.23 -16.10
CA LEU A 47 -13.65 -5.61 -17.31
C LEU A 47 -12.24 -6.15 -17.62
N MET A 48 -11.68 -6.97 -16.72
CA MET A 48 -10.31 -7.45 -16.80
C MET A 48 -10.24 -8.80 -17.51
N PRO A 49 -9.43 -8.91 -18.60
CA PRO A 49 -9.24 -10.18 -19.32
C PRO A 49 -8.27 -11.11 -18.56
N PRO A 50 -8.24 -12.41 -18.92
CA PRO A 50 -7.16 -13.31 -18.49
C PRO A 50 -5.78 -12.72 -18.85
N GLY A 51 -4.83 -12.83 -17.94
CA GLY A 51 -3.50 -12.22 -18.05
C GLY A 51 -3.39 -10.83 -17.41
N ALA A 52 -4.51 -10.22 -17.01
CA ALA A 52 -4.52 -8.93 -16.31
C ALA A 52 -3.90 -9.02 -14.90
N ALA A 53 -3.53 -7.86 -14.35
CA ALA A 53 -2.93 -7.76 -13.03
C ALA A 53 -3.55 -6.65 -12.18
N ILE A 54 -3.75 -6.94 -10.89
CA ILE A 54 -4.11 -5.95 -9.86
C ILE A 54 -2.94 -5.80 -8.91
N ILE A 55 -2.55 -4.56 -8.60
CA ILE A 55 -1.45 -4.25 -7.67
C ILE A 55 -1.97 -3.27 -6.62
N ASN A 56 -2.06 -3.74 -5.39
CA ASN A 56 -2.53 -2.95 -4.26
C ASN A 56 -1.34 -2.39 -3.46
N VAL A 57 -1.46 -1.16 -2.95
CA VAL A 57 -0.39 -0.54 -2.18
C VAL A 57 -0.73 -0.55 -0.69
N THR A 58 -0.11 -1.47 0.04
CA THR A 58 -0.11 -1.49 1.50
C THR A 58 1.00 -0.58 2.05
N SER A 59 1.74 -1.01 3.02
CA SER A 59 2.88 -0.32 3.65
C SER A 59 3.62 -1.29 4.56
N ASN A 60 4.86 -0.97 4.94
CA ASN A 60 5.50 -1.61 6.09
C ASN A 60 4.67 -1.44 7.38
N GLN A 61 3.80 -0.42 7.47
CA GLN A 61 2.83 -0.24 8.57
C GLN A 61 1.73 -1.31 8.58
N GLY A 62 1.52 -2.04 7.52
CA GLY A 62 0.66 -3.23 7.45
C GLY A 62 1.33 -4.51 7.99
N PHE A 63 2.52 -4.41 8.55
CA PHE A 63 3.29 -5.51 9.17
C PHE A 63 3.83 -5.12 10.54
N SER A 64 4.35 -3.90 10.67
CA SER A 64 4.94 -3.36 11.90
C SER A 64 4.35 -1.96 12.16
N PRO A 65 3.17 -1.89 12.81
CA PRO A 65 2.41 -0.66 12.97
C PRO A 65 3.08 0.29 13.98
N ALA A 66 3.13 1.58 13.64
CA ALA A 66 3.52 2.62 14.58
C ALA A 66 2.28 3.13 15.33
N PRO A 67 2.33 3.30 16.66
CA PRO A 67 1.17 3.68 17.46
C PRO A 67 0.58 5.04 17.07
N TYR A 68 1.41 5.95 16.57
CA TYR A 68 1.00 7.29 16.12
C TYR A 68 0.41 7.33 14.69
N LEU A 69 0.22 6.17 14.04
CA LEU A 69 -0.42 6.00 12.73
C LEU A 69 -1.52 4.93 12.80
N LEU A 70 -2.25 4.85 13.90
CA LEU A 70 -3.17 3.76 14.20
C LEU A 70 -4.22 3.55 13.11
N ASP A 71 -4.94 4.58 12.70
CA ASP A 71 -5.96 4.52 11.65
C ASP A 71 -5.34 4.12 10.30
N TYR A 72 -4.23 4.75 9.92
CA TYR A 72 -3.48 4.41 8.71
C TYR A 72 -2.99 2.96 8.71
N ALA A 73 -2.32 2.52 9.79
CA ALA A 73 -1.83 1.16 9.93
C ALA A 73 -2.97 0.13 9.84
N THR A 74 -4.11 0.39 10.48
CA THR A 74 -5.31 -0.43 10.38
C THR A 74 -5.73 -0.60 8.92
N THR A 75 -5.76 0.48 8.12
CA THR A 75 -6.09 0.38 6.70
C THR A 75 -5.07 -0.43 5.91
N LYS A 76 -3.78 -0.35 6.26
CA LYS A 76 -2.71 -1.07 5.55
C LYS A 76 -2.70 -2.56 5.85
N PHE A 77 -3.09 -2.97 7.05
CA PHE A 77 -3.42 -4.37 7.36
C PHE A 77 -4.65 -4.85 6.57
N ALA A 78 -5.70 -4.03 6.51
CA ALA A 78 -6.90 -4.37 5.73
C ALA A 78 -6.60 -4.58 4.24
N ILE A 79 -5.76 -3.72 3.63
CA ILE A 79 -5.33 -3.86 2.23
C ILE A 79 -4.52 -5.14 2.02
N ARG A 80 -3.65 -5.52 2.96
CA ARG A 80 -2.92 -6.78 2.91
C ARG A 80 -3.88 -7.96 2.88
N GLY A 81 -4.76 -8.09 3.89
CA GLY A 81 -5.73 -9.19 3.95
C GLY A 81 -6.68 -9.23 2.75
N PHE A 82 -7.11 -8.07 2.25
CA PHE A 82 -7.91 -7.97 1.03
C PHE A 82 -7.15 -8.51 -0.19
N THR A 83 -5.87 -8.16 -0.34
CA THR A 83 -5.01 -8.62 -1.45
C THR A 83 -4.86 -10.13 -1.46
N GLU A 84 -4.49 -10.70 -0.30
CA GLU A 84 -4.31 -12.14 -0.11
C GLU A 84 -5.61 -12.92 -0.36
N ALA A 85 -6.74 -12.39 0.13
CA ALA A 85 -8.05 -13.04 -0.04
C ALA A 85 -8.56 -13.01 -1.49
N ILE A 86 -8.50 -11.84 -2.15
CA ILE A 86 -9.06 -11.72 -3.51
C ILE A 86 -8.21 -12.44 -4.56
N ALA A 87 -6.90 -12.60 -4.32
CA ALA A 87 -6.00 -13.30 -5.21
C ALA A 87 -6.45 -14.74 -5.48
N GLN A 88 -6.99 -15.41 -4.45
CA GLN A 88 -7.44 -16.79 -4.56
C GLN A 88 -8.61 -16.97 -5.54
N GLY A 89 -9.56 -16.04 -5.56
CA GLY A 89 -10.68 -16.10 -6.51
C GLY A 89 -10.37 -15.47 -7.87
N ALA A 90 -9.48 -14.49 -7.92
CA ALA A 90 -9.12 -13.83 -9.18
C ALA A 90 -8.27 -14.73 -10.09
N ILE A 91 -7.46 -15.62 -9.52
CA ILE A 91 -6.62 -16.53 -10.29
C ILE A 91 -7.43 -17.51 -11.15
N GLU A 92 -8.63 -17.87 -10.72
CA GLU A 92 -9.56 -18.72 -11.51
C GLU A 92 -9.99 -18.03 -12.81
N LYS A 93 -9.90 -16.69 -12.84
CA LYS A 93 -10.17 -15.87 -14.03
C LYS A 93 -8.88 -15.54 -14.83
N GLY A 94 -7.74 -16.09 -14.41
CA GLY A 94 -6.45 -15.78 -15.00
C GLY A 94 -5.92 -14.37 -14.63
N ILE A 95 -6.42 -13.76 -13.55
CA ILE A 95 -6.01 -12.43 -13.08
C ILE A 95 -5.12 -12.60 -11.86
N ARG A 96 -3.92 -12.02 -11.90
CA ARG A 96 -3.00 -12.00 -10.75
C ARG A 96 -3.28 -10.79 -9.86
N VAL A 97 -3.24 -11.00 -8.55
CA VAL A 97 -3.41 -9.91 -7.59
C VAL A 97 -2.27 -9.96 -6.59
N ASN A 98 -1.50 -8.89 -6.52
CA ASN A 98 -0.36 -8.77 -5.61
C ASN A 98 -0.37 -7.42 -4.90
N GLY A 99 0.45 -7.28 -3.88
CA GLY A 99 0.64 -6.04 -3.15
C GLY A 99 2.09 -5.57 -3.16
N VAL A 100 2.24 -4.26 -2.96
CA VAL A 100 3.53 -3.65 -2.66
C VAL A 100 3.44 -3.03 -1.27
N ALA A 101 4.45 -3.26 -0.44
CA ALA A 101 4.60 -2.67 0.90
C ALA A 101 5.80 -1.73 0.93
N PRO A 102 5.63 -0.44 0.60
CA PRO A 102 6.69 0.53 0.70
C PRO A 102 7.10 0.78 2.15
N GLY A 103 8.40 0.97 2.38
CA GLY A 103 8.93 1.62 3.56
C GLY A 103 8.88 3.15 3.42
N PRO A 104 9.84 3.87 4.02
CA PRO A 104 9.94 5.32 3.88
C PRO A 104 10.33 5.74 2.47
N PHE A 105 9.42 6.38 1.74
CA PHE A 105 9.67 6.99 0.43
C PHE A 105 9.44 8.50 0.49
N TRP A 106 10.31 9.27 -0.15
CA TRP A 106 10.21 10.71 -0.19
C TRP A 106 9.10 11.16 -1.13
N THR A 107 7.94 11.50 -0.57
CA THR A 107 6.74 11.90 -1.30
C THR A 107 6.02 13.04 -0.55
N PRO A 108 5.10 13.77 -1.21
CA PRO A 108 4.26 14.78 -0.55
C PRO A 108 3.42 14.24 0.63
N LEU A 109 3.20 12.94 0.72
CA LEU A 109 2.46 12.33 1.83
C LEU A 109 3.11 12.60 3.19
N GLN A 110 4.43 12.72 3.25
CA GLN A 110 5.13 12.91 4.51
C GLN A 110 4.87 14.30 5.13
N PRO A 111 5.09 15.43 4.43
CA PRO A 111 4.76 16.73 4.99
C PRO A 111 3.25 16.95 5.17
N SER A 112 2.40 16.36 4.32
CA SER A 112 0.94 16.48 4.44
C SER A 112 0.32 15.59 5.51
N GLY A 113 1.04 14.58 6.01
CA GLY A 113 0.57 13.60 7.00
C GLY A 113 0.70 14.03 8.48
N GLY A 114 0.86 15.33 8.75
CA GLY A 114 0.91 15.88 10.12
C GLY A 114 2.25 15.70 10.83
N GLN A 115 3.34 15.41 10.10
CA GLN A 115 4.68 15.34 10.69
C GLN A 115 5.27 16.72 10.94
N THR A 116 6.06 16.86 12.03
CA THR A 116 6.83 18.08 12.29
C THR A 116 7.96 18.23 11.27
N GLN A 117 8.44 19.46 11.07
CA GLN A 117 9.53 19.78 10.13
C GLN A 117 10.80 18.97 10.44
N GLU A 118 11.17 18.83 11.72
CA GLU A 118 12.34 18.07 12.16
C GLU A 118 12.20 16.59 11.79
N LYS A 119 11.00 16.01 11.97
CA LYS A 119 10.74 14.60 11.59
C LYS A 119 10.74 14.39 10.10
N VAL A 120 10.32 15.38 9.31
CA VAL A 120 10.42 15.32 7.85
C VAL A 120 11.89 15.32 7.42
N GLN A 121 12.77 16.13 8.07
CA GLN A 121 14.20 16.15 7.78
C GLN A 121 14.93 14.85 8.16
N GLU A 122 14.45 14.17 9.23
CA GLU A 122 14.99 12.87 9.68
C GLU A 122 14.35 11.67 8.97
N PHE A 123 13.35 11.92 8.11
CA PHE A 123 12.58 10.86 7.47
C PHE A 123 13.45 9.90 6.67
N GLY A 124 13.29 8.60 6.94
CA GLY A 124 14.02 7.52 6.27
C GLY A 124 15.45 7.27 6.75
N LYS A 125 16.05 8.15 7.57
CA LYS A 125 17.42 7.95 8.10
C LYS A 125 17.56 6.71 8.98
N ALA A 126 16.46 6.27 9.61
CA ALA A 126 16.42 5.07 10.45
C ALA A 126 16.32 3.75 9.65
N THR A 127 16.26 3.80 8.33
CA THR A 127 16.32 2.58 7.52
C THR A 127 17.74 2.01 7.53
N PRO A 128 17.94 0.70 7.34
CA PRO A 128 19.29 0.14 7.18
C PRO A 128 20.12 0.79 6.05
N MET A 129 19.46 1.28 4.98
CA MET A 129 20.12 2.05 3.91
C MET A 129 20.42 3.51 4.28
N GLY A 130 19.98 4.01 5.46
CA GLY A 130 20.27 5.33 5.99
C GLY A 130 19.57 6.50 5.28
N ARG A 131 18.61 6.23 4.39
CA ARG A 131 17.90 7.24 3.62
C ARG A 131 16.49 6.81 3.24
N PRO A 132 15.59 7.74 2.88
CA PRO A 132 14.33 7.38 2.22
C PRO A 132 14.59 6.90 0.78
N GLY A 133 13.71 6.05 0.27
CA GLY A 133 13.65 5.73 -1.15
C GLY A 133 13.08 6.89 -1.96
N GLN A 134 13.44 6.96 -3.24
CA GLN A 134 12.83 7.87 -4.21
C GLN A 134 11.70 7.14 -4.95
N PRO A 135 10.63 7.82 -5.41
CA PRO A 135 9.56 7.19 -6.18
C PRO A 135 10.03 6.35 -7.37
N ALA A 136 11.09 6.82 -8.05
CA ALA A 136 11.71 6.09 -9.16
C ALA A 136 12.33 4.74 -8.75
N GLU A 137 12.68 4.54 -7.47
CA GLU A 137 13.19 3.27 -6.95
C GLU A 137 12.06 2.29 -6.59
N LEU A 138 10.83 2.78 -6.44
CA LEU A 138 9.65 1.96 -6.18
C LEU A 138 8.99 1.48 -7.48
N ALA A 139 8.97 2.32 -8.51
CA ALA A 139 8.26 2.10 -9.77
C ALA A 139 8.62 0.76 -10.46
N PRO A 140 9.88 0.28 -10.49
CA PRO A 140 10.24 -1.01 -11.12
C PRO A 140 9.48 -2.21 -10.54
N THR A 141 9.14 -2.20 -9.24
CA THR A 141 8.36 -3.27 -8.62
C THR A 141 6.95 -3.35 -9.20
N PHE A 142 6.33 -2.22 -9.50
CA PHE A 142 5.01 -2.19 -10.14
C PHE A 142 5.09 -2.69 -11.58
N VAL A 143 6.10 -2.29 -12.34
CA VAL A 143 6.32 -2.76 -13.71
C VAL A 143 6.52 -4.28 -13.73
N PHE A 144 7.35 -4.81 -12.83
CA PHE A 144 7.56 -6.25 -12.66
C PHE A 144 6.25 -6.99 -12.36
N LEU A 145 5.47 -6.53 -11.37
CA LEU A 145 4.21 -7.16 -10.99
C LEU A 145 3.12 -7.05 -12.07
N ALA A 146 3.16 -6.01 -12.90
CA ALA A 146 2.25 -5.83 -14.02
C ALA A 146 2.61 -6.70 -15.23
N SER A 147 3.88 -7.05 -15.38
CA SER A 147 4.41 -7.79 -16.54
C SER A 147 4.29 -9.30 -16.42
N GLN A 148 4.57 -10.02 -17.51
CA GLN A 148 4.64 -11.47 -17.54
C GLN A 148 5.85 -12.04 -16.79
N GLU A 149 6.84 -11.23 -16.42
CA GLU A 149 7.97 -11.65 -15.58
C GLU A 149 7.52 -12.16 -14.21
N SER A 150 6.36 -11.69 -13.72
CA SER A 150 5.73 -12.15 -12.48
C SER A 150 4.56 -13.14 -12.72
N SER A 151 4.57 -13.88 -13.82
CA SER A 151 3.46 -14.75 -14.22
C SER A 151 3.12 -15.87 -13.22
N TYR A 152 4.05 -16.23 -12.34
CA TYR A 152 3.85 -17.25 -11.29
C TYR A 152 3.72 -16.64 -9.89
N ILE A 153 3.43 -15.33 -9.79
CA ILE A 153 3.29 -14.59 -8.52
C ILE A 153 1.86 -14.05 -8.41
N SER A 154 1.10 -14.54 -7.43
CA SER A 154 -0.23 -14.04 -7.07
C SER A 154 -0.49 -14.30 -5.59
N GLY A 155 -1.07 -13.31 -4.89
CA GLY A 155 -1.31 -13.34 -3.46
C GLY A 155 -0.14 -12.83 -2.62
N GLU A 156 0.95 -12.39 -3.23
CA GLU A 156 2.16 -11.97 -2.53
C GLU A 156 2.18 -10.47 -2.24
N ILE A 157 2.86 -10.10 -1.16
CA ILE A 157 3.17 -8.70 -0.82
C ILE A 157 4.68 -8.49 -0.88
N ILE A 158 5.12 -7.65 -1.81
CA ILE A 158 6.54 -7.34 -1.99
C ILE A 158 6.94 -6.12 -1.18
N GLY A 159 7.87 -6.30 -0.25
CA GLY A 159 8.46 -5.21 0.52
C GLY A 159 9.53 -4.44 -0.25
N VAL A 160 9.42 -3.11 -0.30
CA VAL A 160 10.46 -2.21 -0.80
C VAL A 160 10.76 -1.20 0.32
N THR A 161 11.71 -1.52 1.19
CA THR A 161 11.74 -0.99 2.56
C THR A 161 13.08 -0.39 3.00
N GLY A 162 14.07 -0.32 2.10
CA GLY A 162 15.39 0.18 2.46
C GLY A 162 16.17 -0.73 3.42
N GLY A 163 15.91 -2.06 3.34
CA GLY A 163 16.61 -3.08 4.11
C GLY A 163 15.89 -3.56 5.38
N LYS A 164 14.73 -3.02 5.73
CA LYS A 164 13.92 -3.51 6.86
C LYS A 164 12.97 -4.62 6.37
N PRO A 165 13.10 -5.89 6.86
CA PRO A 165 12.19 -6.95 6.47
C PRO A 165 10.73 -6.63 6.81
N ILE A 166 9.81 -7.15 6.00
CA ILE A 166 8.37 -7.22 6.29
C ILE A 166 8.07 -8.65 6.73
N SER A 167 7.91 -8.86 8.00
CA SER A 167 7.60 -10.19 8.58
C SER A 167 6.58 -10.03 9.70
#